data_48e1e00e0a9ff3ecabaf0f0369d51dd0
#
_entry.id   48e1e00e0a9ff3ecabaf0f0369d51dd0
#
_cell.length_a   1.000
_cell.length_b   1.000
_cell.length_c   1.000
_cell.angle_alpha   90.00
_cell.angle_beta   90.00
_cell.angle_gamma   90.00
#
_symmetry.space_group_name_H-M   'P 1'
#
loop_
_entity.id
_entity.type
_entity.pdbx_description
1 polymer ?
#
loop_
_entity_poly.entity_id
_entity_poly.type
_entity_poly.pdbx_seq_one_letter_code
_entity_poly.pdbx_strand_id
1 'polypeptide(L)'
;MANTPNLKKLYQDEVAPALMQKFGYKSVMQIPKIDKIVVNCGCGEARDNSKVLEAVVGDLTKITGQKAIITKAKKSVANFKLREGMPIGAKVTLRGNKMWEFLDRLFNVALPRVRDFRGISADAFDGRGNYALGVKEQLIFPEIEYDKIDKIRGMDIIIVTTAKTDEEGRAPVSYTHLRAHET
;
A
#
# COMPACT_ATOMS: atom_id res chain seq x y z
N MET A 1 -23.95 3.48 -13.14
CA MET A 1 -23.26 2.18 -13.02
C MET A 1 -21.87 2.45 -12.43
N ALA A 2 -21.51 1.78 -11.34
CA ALA A 2 -20.18 1.97 -10.76
C ALA A 2 -19.12 1.44 -11.74
N ASN A 3 -18.22 2.32 -12.17
CA ASN A 3 -17.16 1.97 -13.10
C ASN A 3 -16.22 0.97 -12.41
N THR A 4 -16.06 -0.23 -12.95
CA THR A 4 -15.17 -1.24 -12.38
C THR A 4 -13.73 -0.86 -12.72
N PRO A 5 -12.81 -0.75 -11.74
CA PRO A 5 -11.41 -0.40 -12.00
C PRO A 5 -10.75 -1.34 -13.02
N ASN A 6 -9.94 -0.80 -13.92
CA ASN A 6 -9.32 -1.57 -14.99
C ASN A 6 -8.46 -2.73 -14.46
N LEU A 7 -7.69 -2.47 -13.40
CA LEU A 7 -6.85 -3.49 -12.76
C LEU A 7 -7.66 -4.64 -12.16
N LYS A 8 -8.86 -4.36 -11.65
CA LYS A 8 -9.77 -5.39 -11.16
C LYS A 8 -10.29 -6.29 -12.29
N LYS A 9 -10.65 -5.70 -13.44
CA LYS A 9 -11.04 -6.47 -14.63
C LYS A 9 -9.90 -7.34 -15.11
N LEU A 10 -8.70 -6.78 -15.25
CA LEU A 10 -7.51 -7.51 -15.64
C LEU A 10 -7.25 -8.70 -14.71
N TYR A 11 -7.39 -8.48 -13.40
CA TYR A 11 -7.22 -9.55 -12.42
C TYR A 11 -8.23 -10.68 -12.64
N GLN A 12 -9.50 -10.35 -12.87
CA GLN A 12 -10.57 -11.34 -13.07
C GLN A 12 -10.46 -12.10 -14.39
N ASP A 13 -10.11 -11.38 -15.47
CA ASP A 13 -10.16 -11.92 -16.83
C ASP A 13 -8.87 -12.67 -17.22
N GLU A 14 -7.72 -12.23 -16.72
CA GLU A 14 -6.40 -12.77 -17.13
C GLU A 14 -5.66 -13.45 -15.97
N VAL A 15 -5.56 -12.77 -14.83
CA VAL A 15 -4.69 -13.24 -13.72
C VAL A 15 -5.27 -14.45 -13.01
N ALA A 16 -6.56 -14.44 -12.69
CA ALA A 16 -7.20 -15.52 -11.97
C ALA A 16 -7.21 -16.85 -12.75
N PRO A 17 -7.52 -16.89 -14.06
CA PRO A 17 -7.40 -18.11 -14.86
C PRO A 17 -5.96 -18.61 -14.97
N ALA A 18 -4.97 -17.71 -15.14
CA ALA A 18 -3.55 -18.06 -15.21
C ALA A 18 -3.05 -18.69 -13.90
N LEU A 19 -3.47 -18.14 -12.75
CA LEU A 19 -3.16 -18.70 -11.44
C LEU A 19 -3.78 -20.09 -11.23
N MET A 20 -5.02 -20.27 -11.71
CA MET A 20 -5.70 -21.55 -11.61
C MET A 20 -4.96 -22.65 -12.38
N GLN A 21 -4.46 -22.35 -13.57
CA GLN A 21 -3.64 -23.28 -14.36
C GLN A 21 -2.27 -23.53 -13.72
N LYS A 22 -1.58 -22.48 -13.26
CA LYS A 22 -0.22 -22.58 -12.72
C LYS A 22 -0.16 -23.40 -11.43
N PHE A 23 -1.10 -23.23 -10.52
CA PHE A 23 -1.11 -23.88 -9.22
C PHE A 23 -2.07 -25.08 -9.13
N GLY A 24 -2.84 -25.35 -10.17
CA GLY A 24 -3.74 -26.51 -10.22
C GLY A 24 -4.90 -26.45 -9.21
N TYR A 25 -5.42 -25.27 -8.92
CA TYR A 25 -6.54 -25.12 -7.99
C TYR A 25 -7.81 -25.78 -8.53
N LYS A 26 -8.51 -26.50 -7.65
CA LYS A 26 -9.77 -27.20 -7.99
C LYS A 26 -10.99 -26.27 -7.99
N SER A 27 -10.91 -25.13 -7.32
CA SER A 27 -12.01 -24.17 -7.19
C SER A 27 -11.51 -22.74 -7.33
N VAL A 28 -12.29 -21.90 -7.98
CA VAL A 28 -12.05 -20.44 -8.10
C VAL A 28 -11.90 -19.75 -6.73
N MET A 29 -12.51 -20.32 -5.68
CA MET A 29 -12.41 -19.77 -4.32
C MET A 29 -11.05 -20.01 -3.66
N GLN A 30 -10.20 -20.89 -4.20
CA GLN A 30 -8.86 -21.17 -3.70
C GLN A 30 -7.82 -20.20 -4.24
N ILE A 31 -8.14 -19.49 -5.33
CA ILE A 31 -7.23 -18.53 -5.96
C ILE A 31 -6.88 -17.42 -4.96
N PRO A 32 -5.60 -17.12 -4.73
CA PRO A 32 -5.18 -16.04 -3.85
C PRO A 32 -5.67 -14.69 -4.38
N LYS A 33 -6.31 -13.91 -3.51
CA LYS A 33 -6.88 -12.59 -3.81
C LYS A 33 -6.16 -11.52 -3.01
N ILE A 34 -6.16 -10.29 -3.52
CA ILE A 34 -5.78 -9.13 -2.73
C ILE A 34 -6.98 -8.79 -1.83
N ASP A 35 -6.77 -8.84 -0.51
CA ASP A 35 -7.80 -8.58 0.51
C ASP A 35 -7.90 -7.10 0.84
N LYS A 36 -6.77 -6.48 1.15
CA LYS A 36 -6.68 -5.08 1.54
C LYS A 36 -5.31 -4.51 1.27
N ILE A 37 -5.25 -3.17 1.24
CA ILE A 37 -3.99 -2.42 1.26
C ILE A 37 -3.98 -1.55 2.50
N VAL A 38 -2.88 -1.57 3.21
CA VAL A 38 -2.65 -0.71 4.36
C VAL A 38 -1.55 0.27 4.01
N VAL A 39 -1.86 1.55 4.04
CA VAL A 39 -0.88 2.63 3.90
C VAL A 39 -0.61 3.18 5.29
N ASN A 40 0.62 3.13 5.74
CA ASN A 40 1.05 3.57 7.05
C ASN A 40 2.12 4.65 6.93
N CYS A 41 2.02 5.70 7.74
CA CYS A 41 3.07 6.70 7.88
C CYS A 41 3.42 6.83 9.36
N GLY A 42 4.65 6.48 9.71
CA GLY A 42 5.19 6.63 11.06
C GLY A 42 5.71 8.04 11.27
N CYS A 43 5.24 8.72 12.31
CA CYS A 43 5.62 10.09 12.64
C CYS A 43 6.10 10.17 14.09
N GLY A 44 7.38 9.86 14.32
CA GLY A 44 7.99 9.99 15.65
C GLY A 44 7.99 11.43 16.19
N GLU A 45 8.02 12.41 15.29
CA GLU A 45 7.96 13.85 15.60
C GLU A 45 6.59 14.28 16.15
N ALA A 46 5.53 13.52 15.88
CA ALA A 46 4.17 13.80 16.37
C ALA A 46 4.06 13.76 17.90
N ARG A 47 5.06 13.14 18.56
CA ARG A 47 5.19 13.15 20.01
C ARG A 47 5.32 14.55 20.58
N ASP A 48 6.12 15.38 19.92
CA ASP A 48 6.45 16.72 20.37
C ASP A 48 5.53 17.80 19.75
N ASN A 49 4.97 17.51 18.56
CA ASN A 49 4.10 18.43 17.84
C ASN A 49 2.91 17.71 17.17
N SER A 50 1.71 17.88 17.72
CA SER A 50 0.48 17.28 17.20
C SER A 50 0.06 17.82 15.82
N LYS A 51 0.46 19.04 15.43
CA LYS A 51 0.15 19.62 14.12
C LYS A 51 0.77 18.83 12.97
N VAL A 52 1.94 18.24 13.21
CA VAL A 52 2.60 17.36 12.24
C VAL A 52 1.71 16.17 11.87
N LEU A 53 1.00 15.62 12.85
CA LEU A 53 0.11 14.50 12.62
C LEU A 53 -1.12 14.88 11.79
N GLU A 54 -1.66 16.08 12.01
CA GLU A 54 -2.78 16.59 11.21
C GLU A 54 -2.39 16.76 9.74
N ALA A 55 -1.18 17.27 9.48
CA ALA A 55 -0.64 17.38 8.12
C ALA A 55 -0.53 15.99 7.46
N VAL A 56 0.02 14.99 8.17
CA VAL A 56 0.14 13.61 7.67
C VAL A 56 -1.22 12.97 7.41
N VAL A 57 -2.19 13.15 8.29
CA VAL A 57 -3.57 12.69 8.09
C VAL A 57 -4.18 13.34 6.85
N GLY A 58 -3.92 14.64 6.63
CA GLY A 58 -4.33 15.37 5.44
C GLY A 58 -3.73 14.79 4.16
N ASP A 59 -2.43 14.56 4.14
CA ASP A 59 -1.71 13.99 3.00
C ASP A 59 -2.18 12.58 2.66
N LEU A 60 -2.26 11.69 3.66
CA LEU A 60 -2.79 10.33 3.46
C LEU A 60 -4.24 10.35 2.96
N THR A 61 -5.06 11.28 3.44
CA THR A 61 -6.45 11.43 2.99
C THR A 61 -6.52 11.85 1.53
N LYS A 62 -5.65 12.78 1.09
CA LYS A 62 -5.56 13.20 -0.32
C LYS A 62 -5.11 12.05 -1.22
N ILE A 63 -4.05 11.33 -0.84
CA ILE A 63 -3.49 10.21 -1.61
C ILE A 63 -4.51 9.07 -1.76
N THR A 64 -5.19 8.70 -0.69
CA THR A 64 -6.05 7.50 -0.66
C THR A 64 -7.52 7.78 -0.94
N GLY A 65 -7.95 9.03 -0.84
CA GLY A 65 -9.37 9.40 -0.92
C GLY A 65 -10.22 8.88 0.26
N GLN A 66 -9.55 8.46 1.37
CA GLN A 66 -10.20 7.98 2.58
C GLN A 66 -9.52 8.58 3.81
N LYS A 67 -10.31 9.02 4.79
CA LYS A 67 -9.79 9.61 6.03
C LYS A 67 -8.86 8.65 6.76
N ALA A 68 -7.67 9.12 7.08
CA ALA A 68 -6.68 8.36 7.82
C ALA A 68 -7.04 8.26 9.31
N ILE A 69 -6.67 7.14 9.92
CA ILE A 69 -6.84 6.89 11.35
C ILE A 69 -5.51 7.12 12.05
N ILE A 70 -5.51 7.87 13.13
CA ILE A 70 -4.35 8.11 13.98
C ILE A 70 -4.01 6.83 14.74
N THR A 71 -2.74 6.41 14.66
CA THR A 71 -2.22 5.27 15.40
C THR A 71 -1.58 5.73 16.69
N LYS A 72 -1.94 5.06 17.80
CA LYS A 72 -1.45 5.36 19.15
C LYS A 72 -0.48 4.28 19.63
N ALA A 73 0.46 4.68 20.47
CA ALA A 73 1.39 3.76 21.10
C ALA A 73 0.66 2.76 22.01
N LYS A 74 1.01 1.48 21.88
CA LYS A 74 0.43 0.39 22.68
C LYS A 74 1.14 0.19 24.03
N LYS A 75 2.41 0.59 24.11
CA LYS A 75 3.26 0.44 25.31
C LYS A 75 4.11 1.68 25.50
N SER A 76 4.44 1.98 26.75
CA SER A 76 5.38 3.02 27.08
C SER A 76 6.82 2.53 26.88
N VAL A 77 7.67 3.33 26.20
CA VAL A 77 9.09 3.04 25.96
C VAL A 77 9.90 4.25 26.36
N ALA A 78 10.67 4.12 27.47
CA ALA A 78 11.42 5.22 28.05
C ALA A 78 12.52 5.77 27.11
N ASN A 79 13.22 4.89 26.38
CA ASN A 79 14.28 5.30 25.43
C ASN A 79 13.77 6.22 24.33
N PHE A 80 12.53 6.05 23.89
CA PHE A 80 11.90 6.90 22.89
C PHE A 80 11.04 8.02 23.49
N LYS A 81 11.06 8.18 24.82
CA LYS A 81 10.21 9.14 25.57
C LYS A 81 8.73 9.00 25.19
N LEU A 82 8.29 7.76 24.96
CA LEU A 82 6.97 7.41 24.49
C LEU A 82 6.12 6.88 25.66
N ARG A 83 4.91 7.40 25.81
CA ARG A 83 3.91 6.92 26.76
C ARG A 83 2.78 6.19 26.01
N GLU A 84 2.17 5.23 26.65
CA GLU A 84 0.96 4.55 26.16
C GLU A 84 -0.13 5.57 25.80
N GLY A 85 -0.79 5.37 24.66
CA GLY A 85 -1.85 6.26 24.19
C GLY A 85 -1.36 7.48 23.40
N MET A 86 -0.05 7.77 23.34
CA MET A 86 0.46 8.89 22.55
C MET A 86 0.29 8.63 21.05
N PRO A 87 -0.14 9.64 20.26
CA PRO A 87 -0.23 9.52 18.82
C PRO A 87 1.17 9.47 18.20
N ILE A 88 1.45 8.47 17.36
CA ILE A 88 2.76 8.22 16.76
C ILE A 88 2.75 8.08 15.25
N GLY A 89 1.60 8.07 14.62
CA GLY A 89 1.48 7.92 13.18
C GLY A 89 0.03 7.93 12.71
N ALA A 90 -0.13 7.69 11.42
CA ALA A 90 -1.43 7.56 10.80
C ALA A 90 -1.44 6.39 9.81
N LYS A 91 -2.58 5.73 9.66
CA LYS A 91 -2.78 4.64 8.69
C LYS A 91 -4.12 4.74 8.00
N VAL A 92 -4.17 4.18 6.79
CA VAL A 92 -5.41 3.98 6.03
C VAL A 92 -5.48 2.52 5.61
N THR A 93 -6.67 1.93 5.67
CA THR A 93 -6.92 0.58 5.15
C THR A 93 -7.91 0.68 4.00
N LEU A 94 -7.47 0.30 2.81
CA LEU A 94 -8.26 0.33 1.59
C LEU A 94 -8.75 -1.07 1.24
N ARG A 95 -10.02 -1.17 0.80
CA ARG A 95 -10.67 -2.40 0.35
C ARG A 95 -11.56 -2.13 -0.86
N GLY A 96 -11.92 -3.19 -1.57
CA GLY A 96 -12.84 -3.12 -2.69
C GLY A 96 -12.34 -2.27 -3.85
N ASN A 97 -13.21 -1.49 -4.48
CA ASN A 97 -12.85 -0.69 -5.66
C ASN A 97 -11.79 0.38 -5.36
N LYS A 98 -11.86 1.04 -4.20
CA LYS A 98 -10.84 2.03 -3.78
C LYS A 98 -9.44 1.45 -3.69
N MET A 99 -9.33 0.19 -3.26
CA MET A 99 -8.07 -0.55 -3.22
C MET A 99 -7.49 -0.73 -4.64
N TRP A 100 -8.32 -1.17 -5.58
CA TRP A 100 -7.89 -1.38 -6.97
C TRP A 100 -7.51 -0.09 -7.67
N GLU A 101 -8.25 0.99 -7.46
CA GLU A 101 -7.94 2.32 -7.99
C GLU A 101 -6.62 2.86 -7.40
N PHE A 102 -6.38 2.64 -6.11
CA PHE A 102 -5.11 3.03 -5.48
C PHE A 102 -3.94 2.23 -6.06
N LEU A 103 -4.09 0.92 -6.26
CA LEU A 103 -3.05 0.08 -6.89
C LEU A 103 -2.74 0.53 -8.30
N ASP A 104 -3.76 0.83 -9.09
CA ASP A 104 -3.58 1.30 -10.48
C ASP A 104 -2.76 2.60 -10.51
N ARG A 105 -3.09 3.58 -9.66
CA ARG A 105 -2.31 4.81 -9.53
C ARG A 105 -0.91 4.57 -8.98
N LEU A 106 -0.75 3.67 -8.01
CA LEU A 106 0.55 3.34 -7.45
C LEU A 106 1.50 2.79 -8.51
N PHE A 107 1.06 1.81 -9.29
CA PHE A 107 1.91 1.14 -10.27
C PHE A 107 2.13 1.97 -11.54
N ASN A 108 1.10 2.61 -12.07
CA ASN A 108 1.17 3.30 -13.35
C ASN A 108 1.63 4.76 -13.24
N VAL A 109 1.43 5.41 -12.11
CA VAL A 109 1.70 6.85 -11.94
C VAL A 109 2.77 7.12 -10.89
N ALA A 110 2.65 6.54 -9.69
CA ALA A 110 3.52 6.88 -8.57
C ALA A 110 4.89 6.22 -8.66
N LEU A 111 4.97 4.91 -8.91
CA LEU A 111 6.25 4.19 -8.97
C LEU A 111 7.18 4.67 -10.08
N PRO A 112 6.73 4.96 -11.31
CA PRO A 112 7.60 5.52 -12.35
C PRO A 112 8.21 6.88 -11.99
N ARG A 113 7.61 7.61 -11.05
CA ARG A 113 8.09 8.91 -10.56
C ARG A 113 9.13 8.80 -9.44
N VAL A 114 9.34 7.59 -8.90
CA VAL A 114 10.37 7.36 -7.88
C VAL A 114 11.75 7.58 -8.50
N ARG A 115 12.57 8.41 -7.84
CA ARG A 115 13.96 8.65 -8.28
C ARG A 115 14.76 7.35 -8.20
N ASP A 116 15.48 7.03 -9.27
CA ASP A 116 16.30 5.81 -9.39
C ASP A 116 15.50 4.50 -9.17
N PHE A 117 14.26 4.45 -9.66
CA PHE A 117 13.45 3.25 -9.57
C PHE A 117 14.08 2.09 -10.35
N ARG A 118 14.51 1.04 -9.66
CA ARG A 118 15.13 -0.17 -10.23
C ARG A 118 14.20 -1.39 -10.18
N GLY A 119 12.91 -1.16 -10.05
CA GLY A 119 11.93 -2.25 -9.85
C GLY A 119 11.57 -2.48 -8.37
N ILE A 120 10.62 -3.34 -8.14
CA ILE A 120 10.14 -3.72 -6.82
C ILE A 120 10.93 -4.94 -6.34
N SER A 121 11.43 -4.92 -5.10
CA SER A 121 12.15 -6.05 -4.52
C SER A 121 11.27 -7.30 -4.47
N ALA A 122 11.81 -8.40 -4.97
CA ALA A 122 11.14 -9.70 -4.93
C ALA A 122 11.13 -10.32 -3.51
N ASP A 123 11.97 -9.81 -2.60
CA ASP A 123 12.21 -10.38 -1.27
C ASP A 123 11.43 -9.66 -0.15
N ALA A 124 10.56 -8.73 -0.50
CA ALA A 124 9.76 -7.96 0.46
C ALA A 124 8.45 -8.65 0.88
N PHE A 125 8.41 -9.98 0.82
CA PHE A 125 7.32 -10.81 1.32
C PHE A 125 7.57 -11.24 2.77
N ASP A 126 6.48 -11.46 3.52
CA ASP A 126 6.52 -11.77 4.96
C ASP A 126 6.51 -13.28 5.31
N GLY A 127 6.63 -14.18 4.34
CA GLY A 127 6.50 -15.63 4.51
C GLY A 127 5.06 -16.15 4.44
N ARG A 128 4.07 -15.25 4.33
CA ARG A 128 2.63 -15.56 4.27
C ARG A 128 1.93 -14.95 3.06
N GLY A 129 2.70 -14.55 2.07
CA GLY A 129 2.17 -13.98 0.83
C GLY A 129 1.74 -12.51 0.91
N ASN A 130 2.04 -11.79 1.99
CA ASN A 130 1.84 -10.35 2.05
C ASN A 130 3.10 -9.63 1.58
N TYR A 131 2.92 -8.50 0.91
CA TYR A 131 3.99 -7.71 0.34
C TYR A 131 4.09 -6.33 0.98
N ALA A 132 5.29 -5.89 1.36
CA ALA A 132 5.54 -4.59 1.96
C ALA A 132 6.42 -3.74 1.04
N LEU A 133 5.94 -2.56 0.66
CA LEU A 133 6.65 -1.58 -0.15
C LEU A 133 6.92 -0.32 0.68
N GLY A 134 8.18 0.01 0.90
CA GLY A 134 8.60 1.27 1.50
C GLY A 134 8.78 2.35 0.44
N VAL A 135 8.10 3.46 0.61
CA VAL A 135 8.24 4.67 -0.21
C VAL A 135 8.91 5.75 0.61
N LYS A 136 9.99 6.34 0.10
CA LYS A 136 10.78 7.35 0.82
C LYS A 136 10.13 8.73 0.82
N GLU A 137 9.36 9.07 -0.21
CA GLU A 137 8.83 10.39 -0.45
C GLU A 137 7.35 10.34 -0.85
N GLN A 138 6.49 11.11 -0.18
CA GLN A 138 5.08 11.24 -0.55
C GLN A 138 4.87 12.00 -1.88
N LEU A 139 5.88 12.71 -2.36
CA LEU A 139 5.84 13.52 -3.58
C LEU A 139 5.66 12.73 -4.88
N ILE A 140 5.86 11.41 -4.83
CA ILE A 140 5.60 10.53 -5.98
C ILE A 140 4.13 10.51 -6.38
N PHE A 141 3.23 10.83 -5.45
CA PHE A 141 1.80 10.92 -5.71
C PHE A 141 1.44 12.29 -6.27
N PRO A 142 0.79 12.36 -7.45
CA PRO A 142 0.45 13.63 -8.11
C PRO A 142 -0.55 14.47 -7.33
N GLU A 143 -1.28 13.87 -6.40
CA GLU A 143 -2.24 14.55 -5.53
C GLU A 143 -1.59 15.45 -4.48
N ILE A 144 -0.28 15.29 -4.27
CA ILE A 144 0.50 16.07 -3.30
C ILE A 144 1.27 17.16 -4.03
N GLU A 145 0.97 18.41 -3.69
CA GLU A 145 1.67 19.59 -4.20
C GLU A 145 2.86 19.91 -3.31
N TYR A 146 4.04 20.12 -3.92
CA TYR A 146 5.29 20.41 -3.22
C TYR A 146 5.18 21.63 -2.28
N ASP A 147 4.48 22.66 -2.71
CA ASP A 147 4.37 23.93 -1.98
C ASP A 147 3.47 23.86 -0.72
N LYS A 148 2.71 22.76 -0.58
CA LYS A 148 1.74 22.59 0.51
C LYS A 148 2.18 21.60 1.58
N ILE A 149 3.38 21.02 1.44
CA ILE A 149 3.90 20.07 2.41
C ILE A 149 4.85 20.74 3.39
N ASP A 150 4.76 20.36 4.68
CA ASP A 150 5.70 20.82 5.70
C ASP A 150 7.07 20.14 5.57
N LYS A 151 7.05 18.84 5.30
CA LYS A 151 8.26 18.00 5.26
C LYS A 151 8.04 16.78 4.37
N ILE A 152 9.10 16.35 3.70
CA ILE A 152 9.12 15.09 2.97
C ILE A 152 9.10 13.94 3.99
N ARG A 153 8.13 13.03 3.84
CA ARG A 153 7.95 11.85 4.70
C ARG A 153 7.78 10.60 3.86
N GLY A 154 8.37 9.52 4.37
CA GLY A 154 8.15 8.21 3.80
C GLY A 154 6.85 7.57 4.29
N MET A 155 6.44 6.52 3.60
CA MET A 155 5.29 5.70 3.98
C MET A 155 5.52 4.24 3.60
N ASP A 156 4.86 3.35 4.32
CA ASP A 156 4.86 1.93 4.04
C ASP A 156 3.52 1.53 3.45
N ILE A 157 3.56 0.86 2.31
CA ILE A 157 2.38 0.34 1.60
C ILE A 157 2.41 -1.18 1.71
N ILE A 158 1.45 -1.75 2.43
CA ILE A 158 1.38 -3.17 2.68
C ILE A 158 0.20 -3.75 1.90
N ILE A 159 0.49 -4.65 0.97
CA ILE A 159 -0.50 -5.38 0.18
C ILE A 159 -0.75 -6.71 0.88
N VAL A 160 -1.94 -6.88 1.44
CA VAL A 160 -2.34 -8.10 2.13
C VAL A 160 -3.12 -8.98 1.16
N THR A 161 -2.66 -10.22 1.02
CA THR A 161 -3.30 -11.22 0.17
C THR A 161 -3.89 -12.37 1.00
N THR A 162 -4.71 -13.19 0.38
CA THR A 162 -5.24 -14.43 0.99
C THR A 162 -4.36 -15.64 0.72
N ALA A 163 -3.18 -15.44 0.12
CA ALA A 163 -2.20 -16.49 -0.15
C ALA A 163 -1.69 -17.13 1.16
N LYS A 164 -1.31 -18.40 1.08
CA LYS A 164 -0.73 -19.14 2.22
C LYS A 164 0.78 -19.10 2.19
N THR A 165 1.37 -18.97 1.00
CA THR A 165 2.82 -18.97 0.77
C THR A 165 3.21 -17.74 -0.04
N ASP A 166 4.49 -17.38 0.01
CA ASP A 166 5.01 -16.24 -0.76
C ASP A 166 4.97 -16.48 -2.26
N GLU A 167 5.12 -17.73 -2.71
CA GLU A 167 5.01 -18.09 -4.12
C GLU A 167 3.60 -17.82 -4.68
N GLU A 168 2.58 -18.19 -3.90
CA GLU A 168 1.19 -17.90 -4.24
C GLU A 168 0.87 -16.39 -4.17
N GLY A 169 1.47 -15.67 -3.22
CA GLY A 169 1.31 -14.23 -3.05
C GLY A 169 2.07 -13.41 -4.09
N ARG A 170 3.23 -13.91 -4.53
CA ARG A 170 4.05 -13.27 -5.56
C ARG A 170 3.33 -13.21 -6.90
N ALA A 171 2.62 -14.27 -7.27
CA ALA A 171 1.99 -14.35 -8.57
C ALA A 171 0.96 -13.22 -8.80
N PRO A 172 -0.08 -12.97 -7.97
CA PRO A 172 -1.01 -11.87 -8.19
C PRO A 172 -0.32 -10.49 -8.17
N VAL A 173 0.68 -10.28 -7.31
CA VAL A 173 1.43 -9.02 -7.24
C VAL A 173 2.30 -8.84 -8.48
N SER A 174 2.97 -9.88 -8.96
CA SER A 174 3.82 -9.85 -10.16
C SER A 174 3.01 -9.63 -11.44
N TYR A 175 1.87 -10.31 -11.61
CA TYR A 175 1.03 -10.14 -12.80
C TYR A 175 0.40 -8.74 -12.88
N THR A 176 0.10 -8.12 -11.76
CA THR A 176 -0.37 -6.73 -11.75
C THR A 176 0.74 -5.73 -12.06
N HIS A 177 2.00 -6.09 -11.80
CA HIS A 177 3.18 -5.23 -12.01
C HIS A 177 3.86 -5.43 -13.37
N LEU A 178 3.92 -6.67 -13.87
CA LEU A 178 4.68 -6.99 -15.11
C LEU A 178 4.14 -6.25 -16.35
N ARG A 179 2.83 -5.98 -16.41
CA ARG A 179 2.26 -5.24 -17.52
C ARG A 179 2.57 -3.74 -17.52
N ALA A 180 2.98 -3.17 -16.39
CA ALA A 180 3.41 -1.78 -16.30
C ALA A 180 4.81 -1.54 -16.91
N HIS A 181 5.56 -2.61 -17.17
CA HIS A 181 6.91 -2.55 -17.75
C HIS A 181 7.00 -2.98 -19.23
N GLU A 182 5.93 -3.50 -19.83
CA GLU A 182 5.91 -3.93 -21.24
C GLU A 182 5.41 -2.84 -22.21
N THR A 183 5.18 -1.64 -21.72
CA THR A 183 4.93 -0.45 -22.56
C THR A 183 6.12 0.53 -22.43
#